data_4dba241da8a2aec4cdb666918df2d08a
#
_entry.id   4dba241da8a2aec4cdb666918df2d08a
#
_cell.length_a   1.000
_cell.length_b   1.000
_cell.length_c   1.000
_cell.angle_alpha   90.00
_cell.angle_beta   90.00
_cell.angle_gamma   90.00
#
_symmetry.space_group_name_H-M   'P 1'
#
loop_
_entity.id
_entity.type
_entity.pdbx_description
1 polymer ?
#
loop_
_entity_poly.entity_id
_entity_poly.type
_entity_poly.pdbx_seq_one_letter_code
_entity_poly.pdbx_strand_id
1 'polypeptide(L)'
;VKKNILLFFLLVLTLASITFAAPLKGTIQVVGSTSVQPLAEELAQAFMAKNPGVKIFVQGGGSGAGITSAINGTADIGNSSRELKPEEATAGIHETVIAKDGIAVIAHPANSVKNLTVEEIQKIYLGEITNWKEVGGPNLSIALVNREAGSGTRGAFEELVMGKNAGKMSNKTLVQASTGAVQQTVAITKEAIGYISLGSLDPKAVKALLVNGVEASDQNITNKTYKLWRPFLMLTKTAPRGVTKAFIDWILSMEGQKIVARDYITVK
;
A
#
# COMPACT_ATOMS: atom_id res chain seq x y z
N VAL A 1 -58.54 66.44 1.34
CA VAL A 1 -57.92 65.53 0.36
C VAL A 1 -56.88 64.74 1.13
N LYS A 2 -57.17 63.44 1.53
CA LYS A 2 -56.21 62.55 2.16
C LYS A 2 -55.66 61.60 1.09
N LYS A 3 -54.38 61.71 0.81
CA LYS A 3 -53.65 60.73 -0.03
C LYS A 3 -53.30 59.49 0.78
N ASN A 4 -53.89 58.33 0.44
CA ASN A 4 -53.46 57.03 0.96
C ASN A 4 -52.25 56.57 0.11
N ILE A 5 -51.08 56.47 0.77
CA ILE A 5 -49.90 55.84 0.22
C ILE A 5 -49.97 54.37 0.60
N LEU A 6 -50.24 53.52 -0.40
CA LEU A 6 -50.22 52.08 -0.28
C LEU A 6 -48.76 51.60 -0.41
N LEU A 7 -48.15 51.18 0.70
CA LEU A 7 -46.80 50.69 0.74
C LEU A 7 -46.84 49.18 0.35
N PHE A 8 -46.41 48.91 -0.89
CA PHE A 8 -46.31 47.53 -1.39
C PHE A 8 -45.00 46.91 -0.86
N PHE A 9 -45.10 46.07 0.17
CA PHE A 9 -43.99 45.30 0.69
C PHE A 9 -43.73 44.12 -0.25
N LEU A 10 -42.72 44.25 -1.15
CA LEU A 10 -42.26 43.15 -2.00
C LEU A 10 -41.40 42.22 -1.19
N LEU A 11 -42.02 41.15 -0.68
CA LEU A 11 -41.32 40.07 0.04
C LEU A 11 -40.59 39.20 -1.00
N VAL A 12 -39.31 39.48 -1.23
CA VAL A 12 -38.44 38.69 -2.08
C VAL A 12 -38.12 37.40 -1.29
N LEU A 13 -38.87 36.34 -1.56
CA LEU A 13 -38.58 35.00 -1.06
C LEU A 13 -37.37 34.46 -1.83
N THR A 14 -36.17 34.63 -1.32
CA THR A 14 -34.97 33.92 -1.82
C THR A 14 -35.12 32.42 -1.51
N LEU A 15 -35.67 31.66 -2.46
CA LEU A 15 -35.56 30.22 -2.43
C LEU A 15 -34.06 29.88 -2.56
N ALA A 16 -33.42 29.60 -1.43
CA ALA A 16 -32.13 28.94 -1.47
C ALA A 16 -32.39 27.54 -2.06
N SER A 17 -32.07 27.38 -3.34
CA SER A 17 -32.09 26.09 -4.01
C SER A 17 -31.06 25.22 -3.35
N ILE A 18 -31.52 24.36 -2.42
CA ILE A 18 -30.71 23.26 -1.89
C ILE A 18 -30.51 22.31 -3.07
N THR A 19 -29.44 22.50 -3.80
CA THR A 19 -29.00 21.53 -4.81
C THR A 19 -28.56 20.26 -4.07
N PHE A 20 -29.48 19.31 -3.91
CA PHE A 20 -29.09 17.95 -3.57
C PHE A 20 -28.22 17.44 -4.72
N ALA A 21 -26.92 17.28 -4.47
CA ALA A 21 -26.06 16.62 -5.43
C ALA A 21 -26.68 15.23 -5.72
N ALA A 22 -26.82 14.91 -7.00
CA ALA A 22 -27.37 13.60 -7.40
C ALA A 22 -26.54 12.50 -6.72
N PRO A 23 -27.21 11.44 -6.21
CA PRO A 23 -26.50 10.38 -5.51
C PRO A 23 -25.46 9.74 -6.45
N LEU A 24 -24.25 9.56 -5.95
CA LEU A 24 -23.17 8.91 -6.69
C LEU A 24 -23.59 7.51 -7.09
N LYS A 25 -23.36 7.15 -8.36
CA LYS A 25 -23.64 5.82 -8.92
C LYS A 25 -22.49 5.41 -9.84
N GLY A 26 -22.19 4.14 -9.87
CA GLY A 26 -21.19 3.59 -10.77
C GLY A 26 -20.45 2.40 -10.20
N THR A 27 -19.56 1.85 -11.01
CA THR A 27 -18.69 0.73 -10.62
C THR A 27 -17.24 1.17 -10.77
N ILE A 28 -16.38 0.76 -9.84
CA ILE A 28 -14.94 0.98 -9.85
C ILE A 28 -14.25 -0.38 -9.77
N GLN A 29 -13.37 -0.67 -10.73
CA GLN A 29 -12.48 -1.82 -10.72
C GLN A 29 -11.10 -1.38 -10.24
N VAL A 30 -10.63 -1.98 -9.15
CA VAL A 30 -9.32 -1.71 -8.53
C VAL A 30 -8.48 -2.97 -8.64
N VAL A 31 -7.30 -2.90 -9.26
CA VAL A 31 -6.42 -4.06 -9.49
C VAL A 31 -5.00 -3.73 -9.06
N GLY A 32 -4.28 -4.67 -8.46
CA GLY A 32 -2.83 -4.51 -8.31
C GLY A 32 -2.21 -5.07 -7.04
N SER A 33 -1.47 -4.25 -6.33
CA SER A 33 -0.64 -4.64 -5.18
C SER A 33 -1.42 -5.39 -4.11
N THR A 34 -0.94 -6.59 -3.75
CA THR A 34 -1.49 -7.38 -2.63
C THR A 34 -1.13 -6.82 -1.25
N SER A 35 -0.20 -5.85 -1.18
CA SER A 35 0.07 -5.10 0.06
C SER A 35 -0.89 -3.92 0.24
N VAL A 36 -1.36 -3.32 -0.87
CA VAL A 36 -2.37 -2.24 -0.84
C VAL A 36 -3.78 -2.81 -0.71
N GLN A 37 -3.98 -4.04 -1.15
CA GLN A 37 -5.31 -4.67 -1.24
C GLN A 37 -6.11 -4.59 0.07
N PRO A 38 -5.60 -4.95 1.25
CA PRO A 38 -6.37 -4.88 2.50
C PRO A 38 -6.88 -3.46 2.79
N LEU A 39 -6.03 -2.45 2.65
CA LEU A 39 -6.41 -1.05 2.81
C LEU A 39 -7.45 -0.62 1.78
N ALA A 40 -7.26 -1.00 0.50
CA ALA A 40 -8.19 -0.65 -0.56
C ALA A 40 -9.57 -1.28 -0.35
N GLU A 41 -9.64 -2.51 0.16
CA GLU A 41 -10.89 -3.21 0.50
C GLU A 41 -11.62 -2.50 1.66
N GLU A 42 -10.90 -2.12 2.72
CA GLU A 42 -11.49 -1.39 3.85
C GLU A 42 -12.04 -0.03 3.43
N LEU A 43 -11.25 0.73 2.67
CA LEU A 43 -11.66 2.02 2.10
C LEU A 43 -12.86 1.88 1.17
N ALA A 44 -12.86 0.85 0.30
CA ALA A 44 -13.97 0.57 -0.60
C ALA A 44 -15.26 0.25 0.16
N GLN A 45 -15.20 -0.60 1.18
CA GLN A 45 -16.35 -0.95 2.03
C GLN A 45 -16.92 0.29 2.72
N ALA A 46 -16.07 1.12 3.31
CA ALA A 46 -16.49 2.33 4.00
C ALA A 46 -17.11 3.36 3.04
N PHE A 47 -16.55 3.51 1.84
CA PHE A 47 -17.10 4.41 0.82
C PHE A 47 -18.43 3.91 0.27
N MET A 48 -18.57 2.61 -0.03
CA MET A 48 -19.82 2.00 -0.49
C MET A 48 -20.94 2.09 0.56
N ALA A 49 -20.61 1.95 1.85
CA ALA A 49 -21.59 2.11 2.93
C ALA A 49 -22.24 3.50 2.92
N LYS A 50 -21.49 4.55 2.52
CA LYS A 50 -21.98 5.93 2.39
C LYS A 50 -22.62 6.24 1.06
N ASN A 51 -22.28 5.47 0.03
CA ASN A 51 -22.72 5.68 -1.34
C ASN A 51 -23.34 4.38 -1.89
N PRO A 52 -24.58 4.03 -1.51
CA PRO A 52 -25.18 2.72 -1.87
C PRO A 52 -25.33 2.47 -3.38
N GLY A 53 -25.28 3.53 -4.19
CA GLY A 53 -25.29 3.44 -5.66
C GLY A 53 -23.93 3.10 -6.28
N VAL A 54 -22.87 3.01 -5.48
CA VAL A 54 -21.51 2.71 -5.94
C VAL A 54 -21.14 1.27 -5.62
N LYS A 55 -20.47 0.61 -6.56
CA LYS A 55 -19.87 -0.73 -6.38
C LYS A 55 -18.36 -0.63 -6.64
N ILE A 56 -17.55 -1.15 -5.73
CA ILE A 56 -16.10 -1.17 -5.87
C ILE A 56 -15.62 -2.61 -5.70
N PHE A 57 -14.89 -3.10 -6.68
CA PHE A 57 -14.28 -4.42 -6.68
C PHE A 57 -12.76 -4.27 -6.60
N VAL A 58 -12.15 -4.93 -5.62
CA VAL A 58 -10.70 -4.88 -5.40
C VAL A 58 -10.10 -6.25 -5.69
N GLN A 59 -9.06 -6.28 -6.50
CA GLN A 59 -8.38 -7.50 -6.93
C GLN A 59 -6.87 -7.38 -6.73
N GLY A 60 -6.24 -8.39 -6.13
CA GLY A 60 -4.79 -8.55 -6.10
C GLY A 60 -4.22 -8.90 -7.48
N GLY A 61 -2.90 -9.01 -7.55
CA GLY A 61 -2.19 -9.40 -8.79
C GLY A 61 -0.76 -8.83 -8.86
N GLY A 62 -0.37 -8.08 -7.83
CA GLY A 62 0.92 -7.37 -7.77
C GLY A 62 0.88 -5.99 -8.43
N SER A 63 1.82 -5.13 -8.05
CA SER A 63 1.89 -3.74 -8.53
C SER A 63 2.07 -3.67 -10.05
N GLY A 64 2.83 -4.59 -10.65
CA GLY A 64 3.00 -4.65 -12.10
C GLY A 64 1.68 -4.82 -12.84
N ALA A 65 0.79 -5.70 -12.36
CA ALA A 65 -0.55 -5.87 -12.92
C ALA A 65 -1.39 -4.59 -12.76
N GLY A 66 -1.33 -3.95 -11.59
CA GLY A 66 -2.02 -2.69 -11.33
C GLY A 66 -1.56 -1.57 -12.27
N ILE A 67 -0.25 -1.38 -12.39
CA ILE A 67 0.34 -0.36 -13.28
C ILE A 67 -0.05 -0.62 -14.74
N THR A 68 0.10 -1.86 -15.22
CA THR A 68 -0.29 -2.24 -16.58
C THR A 68 -1.79 -2.00 -16.82
N SER A 69 -2.64 -2.33 -15.86
CA SER A 69 -4.08 -2.12 -15.97
C SER A 69 -4.44 -0.62 -16.02
N ALA A 70 -3.75 0.22 -15.24
CA ALA A 70 -3.94 1.67 -15.29
C ALA A 70 -3.50 2.24 -16.65
N ILE A 71 -2.31 1.87 -17.15
CA ILE A 71 -1.79 2.32 -18.46
C ILE A 71 -2.77 1.94 -19.58
N ASN A 72 -3.23 0.72 -19.60
CA ASN A 72 -4.14 0.21 -20.64
C ASN A 72 -5.58 0.70 -20.46
N GLY A 73 -5.96 1.14 -19.25
CA GLY A 73 -7.33 1.51 -18.91
C GLY A 73 -8.27 0.30 -18.80
N THR A 74 -7.72 -0.87 -18.45
CA THR A 74 -8.50 -2.12 -18.22
C THR A 74 -9.04 -2.19 -16.79
N ALA A 75 -8.53 -1.38 -15.87
CA ALA A 75 -9.11 -1.08 -14.57
C ALA A 75 -9.25 0.43 -14.40
N ASP A 76 -10.20 0.86 -13.57
CA ASP A 76 -10.40 2.28 -13.25
C ASP A 76 -9.26 2.80 -12.37
N ILE A 77 -8.74 1.94 -11.48
CA ILE A 77 -7.63 2.24 -10.57
C ILE A 77 -6.64 1.06 -10.58
N GLY A 78 -5.38 1.36 -10.80
CA GLY A 78 -4.28 0.45 -10.54
C GLY A 78 -3.65 0.72 -9.17
N ASN A 79 -3.44 -0.29 -8.34
CA ASN A 79 -2.73 -0.15 -7.06
C ASN A 79 -1.25 -0.49 -7.20
N SER A 80 -0.37 0.36 -6.65
CA SER A 80 1.05 0.06 -6.52
C SER A 80 1.57 0.29 -5.11
N SER A 81 2.51 -0.54 -4.67
CA SER A 81 3.27 -0.42 -3.42
C SER A 81 4.76 -0.20 -3.70
N ARG A 82 5.07 0.51 -4.77
CA ARG A 82 6.38 1.05 -5.14
C ARG A 82 6.20 2.27 -6.01
N GLU A 83 7.22 3.06 -6.12
CA GLU A 83 7.32 4.11 -7.14
C GLU A 83 7.19 3.52 -8.56
N LEU A 84 6.78 4.34 -9.52
CA LEU A 84 6.80 3.98 -10.92
C LEU A 84 8.26 3.93 -11.41
N LYS A 85 8.56 2.95 -12.26
CA LYS A 85 9.81 2.95 -12.98
C LYS A 85 9.81 4.05 -14.05
N PRO A 86 11.00 4.53 -14.49
CA PRO A 86 11.05 5.59 -15.50
C PRO A 86 10.22 5.30 -16.75
N GLU A 87 10.25 4.06 -17.25
CA GLU A 87 9.47 3.64 -18.41
C GLU A 87 7.95 3.61 -18.16
N GLU A 88 7.52 3.37 -16.93
CA GLU A 88 6.11 3.39 -16.53
C GLU A 88 5.60 4.83 -16.36
N ALA A 89 6.42 5.73 -15.82
CA ALA A 89 6.09 7.15 -15.63
C ALA A 89 5.87 7.88 -16.96
N THR A 90 6.57 7.49 -18.02
CA THR A 90 6.40 8.07 -19.38
C THR A 90 5.04 7.74 -20.02
N ALA A 91 4.29 6.79 -19.48
CA ALA A 91 2.96 6.43 -19.98
C ALA A 91 1.87 7.50 -19.68
N GLY A 92 2.21 8.56 -18.93
CA GLY A 92 1.31 9.69 -18.67
C GLY A 92 0.14 9.36 -17.75
N ILE A 93 0.24 8.31 -16.92
CA ILE A 93 -0.76 7.95 -15.92
C ILE A 93 -0.77 8.96 -14.77
N HIS A 94 -1.93 9.13 -14.16
CA HIS A 94 -2.09 10.01 -13.01
C HIS A 94 -1.85 9.21 -11.71
N GLU A 95 -0.95 9.71 -10.87
CA GLU A 95 -0.56 9.11 -9.61
C GLU A 95 -1.19 9.83 -8.43
N THR A 96 -1.70 9.06 -7.47
CA THR A 96 -2.18 9.58 -6.20
C THR A 96 -1.57 8.76 -5.05
N VAL A 97 -0.77 9.40 -4.21
CA VAL A 97 -0.27 8.79 -2.97
C VAL A 97 -1.42 8.77 -1.95
N ILE A 98 -1.79 7.59 -1.45
CA ILE A 98 -2.89 7.42 -0.49
C ILE A 98 -2.42 7.09 0.93
N ALA A 99 -1.23 6.51 1.06
CA ALA A 99 -0.60 6.13 2.32
C ALA A 99 0.92 6.00 2.15
N LYS A 100 1.65 5.90 3.26
CA LYS A 100 3.02 5.37 3.30
C LYS A 100 3.02 4.08 4.11
N ASP A 101 3.88 3.14 3.74
CA ASP A 101 3.96 1.82 4.36
C ASP A 101 5.42 1.40 4.56
N GLY A 102 5.70 0.77 5.70
CA GLY A 102 6.99 0.16 5.98
C GLY A 102 7.15 -1.19 5.30
N ILE A 103 8.40 -1.58 5.03
CA ILE A 103 8.74 -2.95 4.67
C ILE A 103 9.37 -3.60 5.90
N ALA A 104 8.66 -4.54 6.52
CA ALA A 104 9.16 -5.32 7.63
C ALA A 104 9.92 -6.56 7.13
N VAL A 105 11.14 -6.75 7.59
CA VAL A 105 11.89 -8.02 7.44
C VAL A 105 11.41 -8.95 8.52
N ILE A 106 10.96 -10.15 8.15
CA ILE A 106 10.31 -11.09 9.06
C ILE A 106 11.03 -12.44 9.12
N ALA A 107 10.98 -13.05 10.29
CA ALA A 107 11.45 -14.40 10.55
C ALA A 107 10.40 -15.17 11.35
N HIS A 108 10.57 -16.50 11.42
CA HIS A 108 9.75 -17.37 12.27
C HIS A 108 9.88 -16.94 13.76
N PRO A 109 8.80 -16.96 14.56
CA PRO A 109 8.85 -16.52 15.97
C PRO A 109 9.90 -17.22 16.83
N ALA A 110 10.18 -18.50 16.57
CA ALA A 110 11.19 -19.28 17.30
C ALA A 110 12.64 -18.98 16.89
N ASN A 111 12.87 -18.16 15.84
CA ASN A 111 14.22 -17.75 15.47
C ASN A 111 14.80 -16.81 16.55
N SER A 112 16.03 -17.05 17.03
CA SER A 112 16.65 -16.23 18.09
C SER A 112 17.20 -14.88 17.61
N VAL A 113 17.44 -14.71 16.29
CA VAL A 113 17.92 -13.45 15.72
C VAL A 113 16.88 -12.36 15.94
N LYS A 114 17.31 -11.21 16.43
CA LYS A 114 16.44 -10.04 16.71
C LYS A 114 16.72 -8.86 15.80
N ASN A 115 17.92 -8.78 15.26
CA ASN A 115 18.39 -7.65 14.46
C ASN A 115 19.27 -8.14 13.32
N LEU A 116 19.15 -7.49 12.19
CA LEU A 116 20.05 -7.63 11.05
C LEU A 116 20.41 -6.22 10.53
N THR A 117 21.63 -6.07 10.06
CA THR A 117 21.98 -4.88 9.27
C THR A 117 21.46 -5.00 7.85
N VAL A 118 21.29 -3.90 7.14
CA VAL A 118 20.93 -3.90 5.72
C VAL A 118 21.95 -4.69 4.91
N GLU A 119 23.24 -4.61 5.26
CA GLU A 119 24.31 -5.37 4.61
C GLU A 119 24.17 -6.88 4.81
N GLU A 120 23.84 -7.33 6.02
CA GLU A 120 23.58 -8.74 6.29
C GLU A 120 22.35 -9.24 5.52
N ILE A 121 21.28 -8.44 5.47
CA ILE A 121 20.10 -8.77 4.68
C ILE A 121 20.46 -8.89 3.18
N GLN A 122 21.27 -7.97 2.65
CA GLN A 122 21.77 -8.08 1.27
C GLN A 122 22.52 -9.39 1.05
N LYS A 123 23.50 -9.71 1.90
CA LYS A 123 24.30 -10.93 1.78
C LYS A 123 23.45 -12.19 1.88
N ILE A 124 22.43 -12.17 2.73
CA ILE A 124 21.46 -13.26 2.84
C ILE A 124 20.71 -13.44 1.51
N TYR A 125 20.15 -12.35 0.96
CA TYR A 125 19.40 -12.45 -0.29
C TYR A 125 20.27 -12.65 -1.54
N LEU A 126 21.56 -12.34 -1.48
CA LEU A 126 22.55 -12.74 -2.50
C LEU A 126 22.95 -14.22 -2.38
N GLY A 127 22.67 -14.88 -1.26
CA GLY A 127 23.08 -16.24 -0.99
C GLY A 127 24.54 -16.36 -0.53
N GLU A 128 25.14 -15.26 -0.06
CA GLU A 128 26.49 -15.21 0.51
C GLU A 128 26.47 -15.66 1.99
N ILE A 129 25.44 -15.28 2.75
CA ILE A 129 25.12 -15.80 4.08
C ILE A 129 23.99 -16.82 3.90
N THR A 130 24.25 -18.07 4.28
CA THR A 130 23.33 -19.19 4.04
C THR A 130 22.88 -19.90 5.32
N ASN A 131 23.44 -19.53 6.46
CA ASN A 131 23.12 -20.14 7.74
C ASN A 131 22.91 -19.05 8.80
N TRP A 132 21.84 -19.18 9.59
CA TRP A 132 21.51 -18.23 10.64
C TRP A 132 22.62 -18.04 11.68
N LYS A 133 23.47 -19.05 11.91
CA LYS A 133 24.62 -18.93 12.82
C LYS A 133 25.62 -17.84 12.43
N GLU A 134 25.70 -17.51 11.14
CA GLU A 134 26.58 -16.47 10.60
C GLU A 134 26.17 -15.05 11.04
N VAL A 135 24.92 -14.91 11.48
CA VAL A 135 24.33 -13.66 11.99
C VAL A 135 23.83 -13.80 13.44
N GLY A 136 24.46 -14.70 14.22
CA GLY A 136 24.18 -14.90 15.66
C GLY A 136 22.91 -15.69 15.98
N GLY A 137 22.38 -16.42 15.01
CA GLY A 137 21.21 -17.27 15.15
C GLY A 137 21.54 -18.73 15.38
N PRO A 138 20.54 -19.61 15.29
CA PRO A 138 20.71 -21.05 15.42
C PRO A 138 21.48 -21.63 14.22
N ASN A 139 22.07 -22.82 14.40
CA ASN A 139 22.71 -23.50 13.27
C ASN A 139 21.66 -24.16 12.36
N LEU A 140 21.00 -23.33 11.55
CA LEU A 140 19.97 -23.70 10.57
C LEU A 140 20.26 -22.99 9.25
N SER A 141 20.09 -23.71 8.14
CA SER A 141 20.19 -23.11 6.81
C SER A 141 19.06 -22.07 6.61
N ILE A 142 19.37 -20.95 5.98
CA ILE A 142 18.37 -19.91 5.72
C ILE A 142 17.51 -20.29 4.52
N ALA A 143 16.19 -20.33 4.72
CA ALA A 143 15.20 -20.47 3.64
C ALA A 143 14.75 -19.08 3.20
N LEU A 144 15.15 -18.66 2.00
CA LEU A 144 14.80 -17.34 1.45
C LEU A 144 13.38 -17.37 0.92
N VAL A 145 12.50 -16.53 1.46
CA VAL A 145 11.16 -16.28 0.93
C VAL A 145 11.17 -14.96 0.16
N ASN A 146 10.84 -15.02 -1.12
CA ASN A 146 10.83 -13.89 -2.03
C ASN A 146 9.43 -13.72 -2.65
N ARG A 147 9.23 -12.64 -3.34
CA ARG A 147 8.02 -12.34 -4.10
C ARG A 147 8.28 -12.52 -5.60
N GLU A 148 7.19 -12.68 -6.33
CA GLU A 148 7.16 -12.69 -7.79
C GLU A 148 7.69 -11.38 -8.39
N ALA A 149 8.11 -11.40 -9.67
CA ALA A 149 8.72 -10.25 -10.34
C ALA A 149 7.78 -9.03 -10.44
N GLY A 150 6.45 -9.25 -10.52
CA GLY A 150 5.45 -8.19 -10.56
C GLY A 150 5.14 -7.54 -9.20
N SER A 151 5.72 -8.03 -8.11
CA SER A 151 5.48 -7.50 -6.77
C SER A 151 6.10 -6.12 -6.57
N GLY A 152 5.28 -5.15 -6.13
CA GLY A 152 5.79 -3.84 -5.72
C GLY A 152 6.63 -3.92 -4.44
N THR A 153 6.30 -4.81 -3.50
CA THR A 153 7.09 -5.02 -2.29
C THR A 153 8.48 -5.54 -2.63
N ARG A 154 8.58 -6.45 -3.61
CA ARG A 154 9.88 -6.89 -4.12
C ARG A 154 10.64 -5.74 -4.77
N GLY A 155 9.99 -4.97 -5.65
CA GLY A 155 10.64 -3.83 -6.31
C GLY A 155 11.17 -2.80 -5.31
N ALA A 156 10.37 -2.41 -4.32
CA ALA A 156 10.81 -1.49 -3.27
C ALA A 156 11.91 -2.10 -2.37
N PHE A 157 11.84 -3.39 -2.05
CA PHE A 157 12.90 -4.08 -1.32
C PHE A 157 14.21 -4.14 -2.12
N GLU A 158 14.13 -4.44 -3.43
CA GLU A 158 15.29 -4.41 -4.32
C GLU A 158 15.93 -3.01 -4.38
N GLU A 159 15.13 -1.97 -4.42
CA GLU A 159 15.62 -0.59 -4.41
C GLU A 159 16.26 -0.21 -3.07
N LEU A 160 15.54 -0.40 -1.97
CA LEU A 160 15.89 0.12 -0.63
C LEU A 160 16.96 -0.73 0.08
N VAL A 161 16.96 -2.05 -0.17
CA VAL A 161 17.87 -3.00 0.48
C VAL A 161 18.97 -3.43 -0.46
N MET A 162 18.64 -3.87 -1.69
CA MET A 162 19.64 -4.43 -2.61
C MET A 162 20.42 -3.35 -3.34
N GLY A 163 19.84 -2.16 -3.59
CA GLY A 163 20.52 -1.02 -4.23
C GLY A 163 21.18 -1.44 -5.56
N LYS A 164 22.51 -1.27 -5.68
CA LYS A 164 23.28 -1.68 -6.87
C LYS A 164 23.23 -3.19 -7.18
N ASN A 165 22.76 -3.99 -6.25
CA ASN A 165 22.54 -5.43 -6.39
C ASN A 165 21.08 -5.78 -6.71
N ALA A 166 20.23 -4.82 -7.03
CA ALA A 166 18.86 -5.06 -7.50
C ALA A 166 18.88 -6.05 -8.69
N GLY A 167 17.94 -6.99 -8.69
CA GLY A 167 17.87 -8.05 -9.69
C GLY A 167 18.90 -9.20 -9.55
N LYS A 168 19.81 -9.13 -8.56
CA LYS A 168 20.83 -10.17 -8.31
C LYS A 168 20.52 -11.11 -7.16
N MET A 169 19.29 -11.03 -6.60
CA MET A 169 18.90 -11.96 -5.54
C MET A 169 19.03 -13.40 -5.99
N SER A 170 19.43 -14.27 -5.04
CA SER A 170 19.57 -15.71 -5.27
C SER A 170 18.32 -16.29 -5.95
N ASN A 171 18.49 -17.19 -6.89
CA ASN A 171 17.40 -17.94 -7.51
C ASN A 171 16.92 -19.11 -6.63
N LYS A 172 17.63 -19.42 -5.55
CA LYS A 172 17.24 -20.44 -4.56
C LYS A 172 16.27 -19.84 -3.53
N THR A 173 15.12 -19.39 -3.99
CA THR A 173 14.10 -18.74 -3.15
C THR A 173 12.76 -19.41 -3.28
N LEU A 174 11.99 -19.43 -2.19
CA LEU A 174 10.57 -19.77 -2.20
C LEU A 174 9.80 -18.54 -2.68
N VAL A 175 9.35 -18.54 -3.93
CA VAL A 175 8.62 -17.42 -4.51
C VAL A 175 7.15 -17.48 -4.11
N GLN A 176 6.63 -16.39 -3.56
CA GLN A 176 5.24 -16.25 -3.11
C GLN A 176 4.51 -15.18 -3.92
N ALA A 177 3.25 -15.47 -4.25
CA ALA A 177 2.42 -14.60 -5.10
C ALA A 177 1.71 -13.46 -4.35
N SER A 178 1.79 -13.39 -3.02
CA SER A 178 1.14 -12.34 -2.24
C SER A 178 1.87 -12.05 -0.92
N THR A 179 1.58 -10.88 -0.33
CA THR A 179 2.07 -10.48 1.00
C THR A 179 1.65 -11.50 2.07
N GLY A 180 0.38 -11.92 2.05
CA GLY A 180 -0.13 -12.94 2.99
C GLY A 180 0.55 -14.30 2.84
N ALA A 181 0.85 -14.73 1.61
CA ALA A 181 1.54 -15.99 1.37
C ALA A 181 2.99 -15.98 1.89
N VAL A 182 3.71 -14.84 1.80
CA VAL A 182 5.03 -14.68 2.44
C VAL A 182 4.91 -14.87 3.94
N GLN A 183 3.98 -14.18 4.58
CA GLN A 183 3.78 -14.27 6.03
C GLN A 183 3.46 -15.69 6.47
N GLN A 184 2.54 -16.38 5.78
CA GLN A 184 2.20 -17.77 6.07
C GLN A 184 3.41 -18.72 5.92
N THR A 185 4.19 -18.56 4.84
CA THR A 185 5.37 -19.39 4.61
C THR A 185 6.39 -19.19 5.72
N VAL A 186 6.65 -17.96 6.15
CA VAL A 186 7.58 -17.66 7.25
C VAL A 186 7.03 -18.18 8.59
N ALA A 187 5.72 -18.10 8.80
CA ALA A 187 5.07 -18.56 10.03
C ALA A 187 5.21 -20.08 10.28
N ILE A 188 5.29 -20.88 9.22
CA ILE A 188 5.38 -22.35 9.31
C ILE A 188 6.78 -22.90 9.02
N THR A 189 7.74 -22.06 8.61
CA THR A 189 9.10 -22.48 8.23
C THR A 189 10.12 -21.84 9.18
N LYS A 190 10.67 -22.61 10.11
CA LYS A 190 11.58 -22.10 11.16
C LYS A 190 12.84 -21.43 10.61
N GLU A 191 13.28 -21.88 9.46
CA GLU A 191 14.49 -21.43 8.75
C GLU A 191 14.25 -20.17 7.92
N ALA A 192 12.98 -19.76 7.74
CA ALA A 192 12.62 -18.75 6.76
C ALA A 192 12.97 -17.32 7.20
N ILE A 193 13.38 -16.55 6.20
CA ILE A 193 13.38 -15.07 6.21
C ILE A 193 12.53 -14.58 5.04
N GLY A 194 11.75 -13.55 5.28
CA GLY A 194 10.93 -12.89 4.27
C GLY A 194 10.80 -11.39 4.51
N TYR A 195 10.06 -10.72 3.66
CA TYR A 195 9.74 -9.29 3.82
C TYR A 195 8.31 -9.03 3.37
N ILE A 196 7.61 -8.18 4.12
CA ILE A 196 6.19 -7.87 3.89
C ILE A 196 5.90 -6.38 4.14
N SER A 197 4.70 -5.95 3.79
CA SER A 197 4.11 -4.68 4.24
C SER A 197 3.98 -4.68 5.77
N LEU A 198 4.40 -3.59 6.41
CA LEU A 198 4.28 -3.41 7.87
C LEU A 198 2.82 -3.42 8.30
N GLY A 199 1.93 -2.71 7.56
CA GLY A 199 0.51 -2.69 7.86
C GLY A 199 -0.21 -4.04 7.66
N SER A 200 0.46 -5.05 7.08
CA SER A 200 -0.05 -6.42 6.96
C SER A 200 0.57 -7.39 7.97
N LEU A 201 1.43 -6.89 8.88
CA LEU A 201 2.15 -7.73 9.83
C LEU A 201 1.19 -8.26 10.91
N ASP A 202 1.10 -9.59 11.03
CA ASP A 202 0.53 -10.25 12.21
C ASP A 202 1.66 -10.65 13.17
N PRO A 203 1.86 -9.93 14.28
CA PRO A 203 2.94 -10.21 15.24
C PRO A 203 2.75 -11.52 16.02
N LYS A 204 1.57 -12.13 15.92
CA LYS A 204 1.32 -13.46 16.48
C LYS A 204 1.81 -14.59 15.58
N ALA A 205 1.82 -14.35 14.27
CA ALA A 205 2.21 -15.32 13.26
C ALA A 205 3.72 -15.30 12.97
N VAL A 206 4.31 -14.11 12.89
CA VAL A 206 5.73 -13.91 12.52
C VAL A 206 6.37 -12.84 13.38
N LYS A 207 7.70 -12.87 13.44
CA LYS A 207 8.50 -11.87 14.15
C LYS A 207 9.11 -10.89 13.16
N ALA A 208 8.85 -9.58 13.33
CA ALA A 208 9.62 -8.55 12.66
C ALA A 208 11.01 -8.42 13.29
N LEU A 209 12.04 -8.35 12.45
CA LEU A 209 13.42 -8.11 12.88
C LEU A 209 13.69 -6.60 12.91
N LEU A 210 14.52 -6.16 13.84
CA LEU A 210 15.12 -4.83 13.76
C LEU A 210 16.02 -4.77 12.53
N VAL A 211 16.09 -3.61 11.90
CA VAL A 211 17.01 -3.35 10.80
C VAL A 211 17.96 -2.23 11.23
N ASN A 212 19.26 -2.50 11.27
CA ASN A 212 20.26 -1.60 11.83
C ASN A 212 19.92 -1.15 13.28
N GLY A 213 19.34 -2.03 14.07
CA GLY A 213 18.90 -1.74 15.44
C GLY A 213 17.61 -0.93 15.56
N VAL A 214 16.94 -0.62 14.44
CA VAL A 214 15.71 0.19 14.40
C VAL A 214 14.51 -0.72 14.12
N GLU A 215 13.45 -0.54 14.90
CA GLU A 215 12.17 -1.24 14.71
C GLU A 215 11.40 -0.68 13.52
N ALA A 216 10.79 -1.57 12.72
CA ALA A 216 9.80 -1.20 11.73
C ALA A 216 8.53 -0.74 12.44
N SER A 217 8.33 0.57 12.52
CA SER A 217 7.13 1.19 13.11
C SER A 217 6.81 2.50 12.41
N ASP A 218 5.54 2.90 12.44
CA ASP A 218 5.08 4.17 11.86
C ASP A 218 5.82 5.36 12.44
N GLN A 219 6.09 5.34 13.76
CA GLN A 219 6.86 6.36 14.44
C GLN A 219 8.27 6.47 13.87
N ASN A 220 8.97 5.35 13.71
CA ASN A 220 10.35 5.33 13.22
C ASN A 220 10.46 5.66 11.73
N ILE A 221 9.41 5.39 10.94
CA ILE A 221 9.33 5.83 9.55
C ILE A 221 9.08 7.34 9.50
N THR A 222 8.17 7.86 10.31
CA THR A 222 7.83 9.29 10.36
C THR A 222 9.02 10.14 10.81
N ASN A 223 9.76 9.69 11.84
CA ASN A 223 11.00 10.37 12.29
C ASN A 223 12.19 10.07 11.38
N LYS A 224 12.03 9.29 10.30
CA LYS A 224 13.07 8.96 9.31
C LYS A 224 14.24 8.14 9.89
N THR A 225 14.05 7.45 11.00
CA THR A 225 15.05 6.53 11.57
C THR A 225 14.97 5.16 10.90
N TYR A 226 13.77 4.65 10.59
CA TYR A 226 13.57 3.46 9.76
C TYR A 226 13.47 3.85 8.28
N LYS A 227 14.35 3.31 7.45
CA LYS A 227 14.52 3.73 6.05
C LYS A 227 13.78 2.87 5.04
N LEU A 228 13.31 1.68 5.43
CA LEU A 228 12.63 0.76 4.52
C LEU A 228 11.13 1.07 4.49
N TRP A 229 10.77 2.11 3.75
CA TRP A 229 9.40 2.52 3.53
C TRP A 229 9.16 2.94 2.07
N ARG A 230 7.90 2.96 1.66
CA ARG A 230 7.46 3.25 0.29
C ARG A 230 6.08 3.90 0.27
N PRO A 231 5.69 4.59 -0.82
CA PRO A 231 4.32 5.03 -0.99
C PRO A 231 3.39 3.86 -1.37
N PHE A 232 2.12 4.00 -1.00
CA PHE A 232 1.01 3.30 -1.62
C PHE A 232 0.33 4.24 -2.60
N LEU A 233 0.23 3.79 -3.86
CA LEU A 233 -0.27 4.58 -4.98
C LEU A 233 -1.59 4.02 -5.49
N MET A 234 -2.52 4.93 -5.81
CA MET A 234 -3.61 4.69 -6.74
C MET A 234 -3.31 5.39 -8.05
N LEU A 235 -3.35 4.63 -9.12
CA LEU A 235 -2.97 5.02 -10.46
C LEU A 235 -4.21 5.01 -11.36
N THR A 236 -4.43 6.07 -12.13
CA THR A 236 -5.49 6.13 -13.12
C THR A 236 -4.92 6.51 -14.48
N LYS A 237 -5.51 6.05 -15.57
CA LYS A 237 -5.02 6.30 -16.94
C LYS A 237 -4.88 7.80 -17.25
N THR A 238 -5.80 8.59 -16.72
CA THR A 238 -5.84 10.05 -16.82
C THR A 238 -6.26 10.62 -15.48
N ALA A 239 -6.30 11.95 -15.33
CA ALA A 239 -6.87 12.58 -14.14
C ALA A 239 -8.24 11.95 -13.81
N PRO A 240 -8.48 11.49 -12.58
CA PRO A 240 -9.69 10.77 -12.22
C PRO A 240 -10.93 11.64 -12.37
N ARG A 241 -12.05 11.03 -12.77
CA ARG A 241 -13.34 11.70 -13.00
C ARG A 241 -14.48 10.93 -12.38
N GLY A 242 -15.65 11.55 -12.27
CA GLY A 242 -16.87 10.91 -11.80
C GLY A 242 -16.71 10.20 -10.45
N VAL A 243 -17.21 8.98 -10.36
CA VAL A 243 -17.20 8.17 -9.13
C VAL A 243 -15.78 7.79 -8.69
N THR A 244 -14.86 7.56 -9.63
CA THR A 244 -13.45 7.27 -9.33
C THR A 244 -12.77 8.46 -8.65
N LYS A 245 -13.01 9.68 -9.15
CA LYS A 245 -12.52 10.90 -8.50
C LYS A 245 -13.10 11.07 -7.11
N ALA A 246 -14.40 10.87 -6.96
CA ALA A 246 -15.07 11.01 -5.66
C ALA A 246 -14.51 10.02 -4.63
N PHE A 247 -14.19 8.79 -5.04
CA PHE A 247 -13.57 7.79 -4.17
C PHE A 247 -12.16 8.20 -3.76
N ILE A 248 -11.31 8.61 -4.71
CA ILE A 248 -9.93 9.05 -4.41
C ILE A 248 -9.93 10.31 -3.52
N ASP A 249 -10.77 11.29 -3.82
CA ASP A 249 -10.89 12.51 -3.00
C ASP A 249 -11.33 12.18 -1.57
N TRP A 250 -12.27 11.24 -1.41
CA TRP A 250 -12.73 10.80 -0.11
C TRP A 250 -11.63 10.05 0.65
N ILE A 251 -10.83 9.20 -0.01
CA ILE A 251 -9.66 8.57 0.62
C ILE A 251 -8.73 9.64 1.19
N LEU A 252 -8.49 10.70 0.44
CA LEU A 252 -7.63 11.82 0.84
C LEU A 252 -8.28 12.78 1.85
N SER A 253 -9.56 12.63 2.17
CA SER A 253 -10.23 13.41 3.21
C SER A 253 -9.80 12.98 4.62
N MET A 254 -10.12 13.79 5.64
CA MET A 254 -9.88 13.42 7.04
C MET A 254 -10.53 12.08 7.41
N GLU A 255 -11.66 11.76 6.79
CA GLU A 255 -12.37 10.53 7.08
C GLU A 255 -11.68 9.30 6.50
N GLY A 256 -11.31 9.34 5.22
CA GLY A 256 -10.53 8.28 4.57
C GLY A 256 -9.18 8.09 5.26
N GLN A 257 -8.50 9.19 5.60
CA GLN A 257 -7.20 9.13 6.28
C GLN A 257 -7.28 8.62 7.73
N LYS A 258 -8.43 8.71 8.41
CA LYS A 258 -8.64 8.01 9.70
C LYS A 258 -8.65 6.49 9.56
N ILE A 259 -9.09 5.97 8.42
CA ILE A 259 -9.01 4.53 8.13
C ILE A 259 -7.55 4.16 7.85
N VAL A 260 -6.87 4.93 7.00
CA VAL A 260 -5.43 4.75 6.71
C VAL A 260 -4.61 4.71 8.00
N ALA A 261 -4.87 5.61 8.95
CA ALA A 261 -4.12 5.75 10.20
C ALA A 261 -4.23 4.56 11.18
N ARG A 262 -5.01 3.53 10.86
CA ARG A 262 -5.13 2.33 11.72
C ARG A 262 -3.90 1.44 11.61
N ASP A 263 -3.42 1.25 10.38
CA ASP A 263 -2.35 0.31 10.08
C ASP A 263 -1.26 0.89 9.15
N TYR A 264 -1.42 2.15 8.72
CA TYR A 264 -0.54 2.80 7.76
C TYR A 264 -0.30 4.27 8.12
N ILE A 265 0.71 4.87 7.53
CA ILE A 265 1.06 6.29 7.73
C ILE A 265 0.26 7.14 6.75
N THR A 266 -0.43 8.13 7.28
CA THR A 266 -1.23 9.08 6.51
C THR A 266 -0.39 10.00 5.62
N VAL A 267 -1.04 10.59 4.62
CA VAL A 267 -0.42 11.56 3.69
C VAL A 267 -0.83 13.01 3.97
N LYS A 268 -1.69 13.21 4.95
CA LYS A 268 -2.15 14.52 5.42
C LYS A 268 -2.04 14.60 6.93
#